data_60a0c4062dd86405f9c9b8ffa68623b0
#
_entry.id   60a0c4062dd86405f9c9b8ffa68623b0
#
_cell.length_a   1.000
_cell.length_b   1.000
_cell.length_c   1.000
_cell.angle_alpha   90.00
_cell.angle_beta   90.00
_cell.angle_gamma   90.00
#
_symmetry.space_group_name_H-M   'P 1'
#
loop_
_entity.id
_entity.type
_entity.pdbx_description
1 polymer ?
#
loop_
_entity_poly.entity_id
_entity_poly.type
_entity_poly.pdbx_seq_one_letter_code
_entity_poly.pdbx_strand_id
1 'polypeptide(L)'
;MSMERQILDVSQVNEYIKNLMDGDELLAGLCIRGELSNYKIYPSGHHYFTLKDAGGALRCVMFRSSAARLRFRPENGMKVLAMGR
;
A
#
# COMPACT_ATOMS: atom_id res chain seq x y z
N MET A 1 21.79 10.70 -30.69
CA MET A 1 22.21 9.64 -29.75
C MET A 1 21.08 8.64 -29.55
N SER A 2 21.32 7.43 -29.91
CA SER A 2 20.31 6.41 -29.71
C SER A 2 20.47 5.78 -28.33
N MET A 3 19.37 5.75 -27.56
CA MET A 3 19.33 4.96 -26.35
C MET A 3 18.70 3.61 -26.66
N GLU A 4 19.44 2.58 -26.41
CA GLU A 4 18.90 1.23 -26.53
C GLU A 4 17.84 1.03 -25.45
N ARG A 5 16.68 0.57 -25.87
CA ARG A 5 15.62 0.23 -24.92
C ARG A 5 15.82 -1.21 -24.47
N GLN A 6 15.84 -1.41 -23.18
CA GLN A 6 15.82 -2.75 -22.63
C GLN A 6 14.40 -3.31 -22.71
N ILE A 7 14.31 -4.53 -23.15
CA ILE A 7 13.03 -5.24 -23.14
C ILE A 7 12.97 -6.05 -21.85
N LEU A 8 11.98 -5.75 -21.00
CA LEU A 8 11.81 -6.40 -19.72
C LEU A 8 10.44 -7.08 -19.67
N ASP A 9 10.40 -8.22 -19.03
CA ASP A 9 9.15 -8.87 -18.70
C ASP A 9 8.46 -8.14 -17.55
N VAL A 10 7.15 -8.31 -17.43
CA VAL A 10 6.38 -7.69 -16.35
C VAL A 10 6.94 -8.03 -14.97
N SER A 11 7.29 -9.30 -14.77
CA SER A 11 7.88 -9.75 -13.50
C SER A 11 9.19 -9.05 -13.17
N GLN A 12 10.03 -8.81 -14.18
CA GLN A 12 11.29 -8.11 -13.99
C GLN A 12 11.08 -6.65 -13.60
N VAL A 13 10.12 -5.98 -14.24
CA VAL A 13 9.78 -4.59 -13.90
C VAL A 13 9.23 -4.51 -12.49
N ASN A 14 8.31 -5.40 -12.13
CA ASN A 14 7.73 -5.42 -10.79
C ASN A 14 8.79 -5.67 -9.72
N GLU A 15 9.70 -6.59 -9.97
CA GLU A 15 10.77 -6.88 -9.01
C GLU A 15 11.73 -5.70 -8.87
N TYR A 16 12.06 -5.04 -9.98
CA TYR A 16 12.89 -3.85 -9.95
C TYR A 16 12.27 -2.74 -9.13
N ILE A 17 10.98 -2.47 -9.36
CA ILE A 17 10.24 -1.46 -8.60
C ILE A 17 10.19 -1.82 -7.12
N LYS A 18 9.90 -3.08 -6.81
CA LYS A 18 9.88 -3.57 -5.43
C LYS A 18 11.22 -3.35 -4.74
N ASN A 19 12.32 -3.69 -5.41
CA ASN A 19 13.66 -3.54 -4.84
C ASN A 19 14.01 -2.07 -4.61
N LEU A 20 13.61 -1.18 -5.50
CA LEU A 20 13.80 0.26 -5.31
C LEU A 20 13.05 0.75 -4.08
N MET A 21 11.81 0.31 -3.90
CA MET A 21 10.98 0.70 -2.77
C MET A 21 11.52 0.12 -1.46
N ASP A 22 11.92 -1.14 -1.46
CA ASP A 22 12.47 -1.81 -0.28
C ASP A 22 13.81 -1.21 0.16
N GLY A 23 14.58 -0.70 -0.78
CA GLY A 23 15.85 -0.05 -0.50
C GLY A 23 15.76 1.41 -0.07
N ASP A 24 14.57 2.00 -0.10
CA ASP A 24 14.36 3.39 0.27
C ASP A 24 13.94 3.49 1.73
N GLU A 25 14.73 4.19 2.54
CA GLU A 25 14.48 4.29 3.98
C GLU A 25 13.16 4.98 4.30
N LEU A 26 12.78 5.98 3.50
CA LEU A 26 11.51 6.66 3.68
C LEU A 26 10.34 5.71 3.44
N LEU A 27 10.40 4.93 2.35
CA LEU A 27 9.32 4.02 1.99
C LEU A 27 9.27 2.78 2.89
N ALA A 28 10.38 2.39 3.50
CA ALA A 28 10.45 1.23 4.37
C ALA A 28 9.71 1.44 5.70
N GLY A 29 9.59 2.68 6.16
CA GLY A 29 8.96 2.99 7.44
C GLY A 29 7.91 4.08 7.32
N LEU A 30 6.97 3.93 6.36
CA LEU A 30 5.94 4.94 6.13
C LEU A 30 4.92 5.00 7.27
N CYS A 31 4.56 6.23 7.62
CA CYS A 31 3.37 6.51 8.42
C CYS A 31 2.53 7.53 7.65
N ILE A 32 1.40 7.07 7.14
CA ILE A 32 0.57 7.86 6.23
C ILE A 32 -0.72 8.25 6.94
N ARG A 33 -1.06 9.53 6.88
CA ARG A 33 -2.32 10.06 7.38
C ARG A 33 -3.32 10.09 6.24
N GLY A 34 -4.51 9.56 6.47
CA GLY A 34 -5.54 9.60 5.47
C GLY A 34 -6.90 9.18 6.01
N GLU A 35 -7.89 9.30 5.16
CA GLU A 35 -9.25 8.87 5.44
C GLU A 35 -9.50 7.52 4.78
N LEU A 36 -10.10 6.59 5.51
CA LEU A 36 -10.45 5.28 4.99
C LEU A 36 -11.63 5.37 4.02
N SER A 37 -11.50 4.65 2.90
CA SER A 37 -12.53 4.56 1.88
C SER A 37 -12.49 3.16 1.24
N ASN A 38 -13.63 2.69 0.76
CA ASN A 38 -13.74 1.39 0.08
C ASN A 38 -13.16 0.24 0.91
N TYR A 39 -13.38 0.25 2.20
CA TYR A 39 -12.85 -0.77 3.10
C TYR A 39 -13.61 -2.09 2.90
N LYS A 40 -12.87 -3.15 2.60
CA LYS A 40 -13.43 -4.48 2.37
C LYS A 40 -12.57 -5.55 3.02
N ILE A 41 -13.25 -6.52 3.63
CA ILE A 41 -12.60 -7.70 4.18
C ILE A 41 -12.94 -8.86 3.26
N TYR A 42 -11.91 -9.49 2.70
CA TYR A 42 -12.08 -10.60 1.79
C TYR A 42 -12.11 -11.93 2.55
N PRO A 43 -12.64 -13.00 1.93
CA PRO A 43 -12.67 -14.32 2.59
C PRO A 43 -11.32 -14.85 3.03
N SER A 44 -10.24 -14.39 2.39
CA SER A 44 -8.87 -14.71 2.79
C SER A 44 -8.47 -14.13 4.15
N GLY A 45 -9.26 -13.19 4.67
CA GLY A 45 -8.96 -12.44 5.88
C GLY A 45 -8.11 -11.20 5.64
N HIS A 46 -7.72 -10.93 4.41
CA HIS A 46 -7.01 -9.71 4.06
C HIS A 46 -7.99 -8.55 3.92
N HIS A 47 -7.58 -7.37 4.39
CA HIS A 47 -8.38 -6.16 4.32
C HIS A 47 -7.83 -5.28 3.19
N TYR A 48 -8.72 -4.83 2.32
CA TYR A 48 -8.39 -3.93 1.22
C TYR A 48 -9.10 -2.61 1.42
N PHE A 49 -8.39 -1.53 1.24
CA PHE A 49 -8.95 -0.20 1.45
C PHE A 49 -8.18 0.84 0.65
N THR A 50 -8.74 2.03 0.61
CA THR A 50 -8.10 3.20 0.04
C THR A 50 -7.87 4.21 1.15
N LEU A 51 -6.66 4.76 1.22
CA LEU A 51 -6.36 5.96 2.01
C LEU A 51 -6.43 7.15 1.08
N LYS A 52 -7.17 8.17 1.46
CA LYS A 52 -7.32 9.37 0.64
C LYS A 52 -7.17 10.63 1.46
N ASP A 53 -6.79 11.70 0.78
CA ASP A 53 -6.83 13.06 1.27
C ASP A 53 -7.29 13.98 0.14
N ALA A 54 -7.18 15.29 0.35
CA ALA A 54 -7.64 16.25 -0.66
C ALA A 54 -6.88 16.16 -1.98
N GLY A 55 -5.65 15.66 -1.97
CA GLY A 55 -4.77 15.67 -3.14
C GLY A 55 -4.53 14.32 -3.78
N GLY A 56 -4.97 13.22 -3.17
CA GLY A 56 -4.65 11.92 -3.70
C GLY A 56 -5.31 10.76 -2.99
N ALA A 57 -5.10 9.59 -3.57
CA ALA A 57 -5.60 8.35 -3.02
C ALA A 57 -4.59 7.23 -3.23
N LEU A 58 -4.47 6.36 -2.25
CA LEU A 58 -3.55 5.24 -2.26
C LEU A 58 -4.33 3.96 -1.92
N ARG A 59 -4.24 2.97 -2.79
CA ARG A 59 -4.84 1.66 -2.53
C ARG A 59 -3.92 0.85 -1.64
N CYS A 60 -4.50 0.27 -0.61
CA CYS A 60 -3.75 -0.43 0.44
C CYS A 60 -4.29 -1.83 0.66
N VAL A 61 -3.42 -2.68 1.16
CA VAL A 61 -3.78 -3.99 1.66
C VAL A 61 -3.20 -4.17 3.06
N MET A 62 -4.03 -4.68 3.96
CA MET A 62 -3.57 -5.11 5.28
C MET A 62 -3.70 -6.62 5.33
N PHE A 63 -2.60 -7.31 5.46
CA PHE A 63 -2.60 -8.76 5.50
C PHE A 63 -3.26 -9.26 6.79
N ARG A 64 -3.81 -10.47 6.72
CA ARG A 64 -4.56 -11.08 7.83
C ARG A 64 -3.80 -11.04 9.16
N SER A 65 -2.51 -11.29 9.12
CA SER A 65 -1.67 -11.29 10.33
C SER A 65 -1.63 -9.91 11.01
N SER A 66 -1.59 -8.86 10.21
CA SER A 66 -1.63 -7.48 10.73
C SER A 66 -3.05 -7.09 11.15
N ALA A 67 -4.05 -7.50 10.39
CA ALA A 67 -5.44 -7.21 10.69
C ALA A 67 -5.88 -7.82 12.03
N ALA A 68 -5.33 -8.98 12.38
CA ALA A 68 -5.62 -9.65 13.64
C ALA A 68 -5.15 -8.85 14.87
N ARG A 69 -4.25 -7.89 14.68
CA ARG A 69 -3.73 -7.04 15.75
C ARG A 69 -4.50 -5.75 15.93
N LEU A 70 -5.49 -5.49 15.08
CA LEU A 70 -6.30 -4.27 15.20
C LEU A 70 -7.05 -4.26 16.53
N ARG A 71 -7.03 -3.10 17.18
CA ARG A 71 -7.72 -2.87 18.46
C ARG A 71 -9.02 -2.10 18.28
N PHE A 72 -9.38 -1.79 17.04
CA PHE A 72 -10.61 -1.09 16.70
C PHE A 72 -11.14 -1.65 15.39
N ARG A 73 -12.39 -1.36 15.11
CA ARG A 73 -13.04 -1.78 13.87
C ARG A 73 -12.94 -0.65 12.86
N PRO A 74 -12.13 -0.80 11.79
CA PRO A 74 -12.03 0.23 10.78
C PRO A 74 -13.35 0.40 10.02
N GLU A 75 -13.69 1.66 9.77
CA GLU A 75 -14.89 2.02 9.02
C GLU A 75 -14.56 3.11 8.01
N ASN A 76 -15.30 3.13 6.89
CA ASN A 76 -15.16 4.18 5.90
C ASN A 76 -15.44 5.55 6.53
N GLY A 77 -14.63 6.53 6.17
CA GLY A 77 -14.73 7.88 6.72
C GLY A 77 -13.86 8.15 7.93
N MET A 78 -13.29 7.12 8.54
CA MET A 78 -12.35 7.31 9.64
C MET A 78 -11.05 7.94 9.16
N LYS A 79 -10.53 8.88 9.93
CA LYS A 79 -9.18 9.42 9.74
C LYS A 79 -8.22 8.60 10.55
N VAL A 80 -7.21 8.06 9.88
CA VAL A 80 -6.28 7.12 10.49
C VAL A 80 -4.84 7.45 10.15
N LEU A 81 -3.94 6.88 10.94
CA LEU A 81 -2.53 6.79 10.61
C LEU A 81 -2.25 5.33 10.25
N ALA A 82 -1.73 5.11 9.06
CA ALA A 82 -1.35 3.79 8.59
C ALA A 82 0.15 3.68 8.53
N MET A 83 0.70 2.67 9.19
CA MET A 83 2.12 2.36 9.15
C MET A 83 2.36 1.16 8.27
N GLY A 84 3.36 1.25 7.42
CA GLY A 84 3.67 0.16 6.52
C GLY A 84 4.74 0.52 5.52
N ARG A 85 4.70 -0.15 4.42
CA ARG A 85 5.64 0.02 3.32
C ARG A 85 4.97 -0.27 1.97
#